data_9d1f51d0853f4eeda8dfc75dc332fdd5
#
_entry.id   9d1f51d0853f4eeda8dfc75dc332fdd5
#
_cell.length_a   1.000
_cell.length_b   1.000
_cell.length_c   1.000
_cell.angle_alpha   90.00
_cell.angle_beta   90.00
_cell.angle_gamma   90.00
#
_symmetry.space_group_name_H-M   'P 1'
#
loop_
_entity.id
_entity.type
_entity.pdbx_description
1 polymer ?
#
loop_
_entity_poly.entity_id
_entity_poly.type
_entity_poly.pdbx_seq_one_letter_code
_entity_poly.pdbx_strand_id
1 'polypeptide(L)'
;LSRSAGMSRLQFIQKMNEKARELGMRSTRFSDSSGLSDSNISSVMDLVKLAKYSLNKAQIKNISNMPSAFIQAGGRSVFVKNTNKLVREEVFDAAINKTGYIRESGYNLVFVNKNPCNRATIGVISLNNHSSAFRTNFTKGKLEQYGCIAGRSMHNFTVDEAQYEEGYDEAGMDRLIQQVGG
;
A
#
# COMPACT_ATOMS: atom_id res chain seq x y z
N LEU A 1 0.32 8.62 -15.93
CA LEU A 1 0.55 7.22 -16.35
C LEU A 1 -0.50 6.76 -17.37
N SER A 2 -1.80 6.79 -17.06
CA SER A 2 -2.83 6.30 -18.00
C SER A 2 -2.83 7.05 -19.33
N ARG A 3 -2.60 8.37 -19.31
CA ARG A 3 -2.50 9.20 -20.54
C ARG A 3 -1.27 8.87 -21.40
N SER A 4 -0.21 8.35 -20.78
CA SER A 4 1.05 8.00 -21.46
C SER A 4 1.12 6.55 -21.90
N ALA A 5 0.05 5.77 -21.68
CA ALA A 5 0.02 4.34 -21.97
C ALA A 5 -0.35 4.01 -23.44
N GLY A 6 -0.54 5.01 -24.29
CA GLY A 6 -0.89 4.82 -25.71
C GLY A 6 -2.27 4.20 -25.95
N MET A 7 -3.17 4.30 -24.95
CA MET A 7 -4.53 3.75 -25.03
C MET A 7 -5.56 4.70 -24.45
N SER A 8 -6.84 4.52 -24.78
CA SER A 8 -7.91 5.32 -24.21
C SER A 8 -8.04 5.05 -22.70
N ARG A 9 -8.66 6.01 -21.96
CA ARG A 9 -8.95 5.84 -20.54
C ARG A 9 -9.77 4.57 -20.25
N LEU A 10 -10.75 4.30 -21.08
CA LEU A 10 -11.59 3.11 -20.94
C LEU A 10 -10.78 1.82 -21.12
N GLN A 11 -9.96 1.75 -22.15
CA GLN A 11 -9.05 0.62 -22.39
C GLN A 11 -8.07 0.43 -21.22
N PHE A 12 -7.58 1.52 -20.63
CA PHE A 12 -6.70 1.43 -19.47
C PHE A 12 -7.43 0.83 -18.26
N ILE A 13 -8.65 1.28 -17.96
CA ILE A 13 -9.48 0.74 -16.87
C ILE A 13 -9.81 -0.75 -17.13
N GLN A 14 -10.12 -1.12 -18.36
CA GLN A 14 -10.32 -2.53 -18.74
C GLN A 14 -9.08 -3.37 -18.44
N LYS A 15 -7.88 -2.88 -18.79
CA LYS A 15 -6.60 -3.54 -18.47
C LYS A 15 -6.33 -3.65 -16.96
N MET A 16 -6.71 -2.63 -16.17
CA MET A 16 -6.63 -2.72 -14.71
C MET A 16 -7.52 -3.85 -14.18
N ASN A 17 -8.75 -3.95 -14.67
CA ASN A 17 -9.69 -5.00 -14.24
C ASN A 17 -9.30 -6.39 -14.77
N GLU A 18 -8.72 -6.49 -15.97
CA GLU A 18 -8.12 -7.74 -16.48
C GLU A 18 -7.00 -8.20 -15.55
N LYS A 19 -6.08 -7.29 -15.17
CA LYS A 19 -5.00 -7.61 -14.24
C LYS A 19 -5.52 -8.04 -12.88
N ALA A 20 -6.55 -7.39 -12.35
CA ALA A 20 -7.19 -7.80 -11.10
C ALA A 20 -7.71 -9.24 -11.19
N ARG A 21 -8.38 -9.61 -12.29
CA ARG A 21 -8.86 -11.00 -12.52
C ARG A 21 -7.70 -11.98 -12.63
N GLU A 22 -6.63 -11.66 -13.38
CA GLU A 22 -5.43 -12.50 -13.51
C GLU A 22 -4.79 -12.79 -12.15
N LEU A 23 -4.82 -11.82 -11.24
CA LEU A 23 -4.28 -11.96 -9.89
C LEU A 23 -5.27 -12.65 -8.93
N GLY A 24 -6.45 -13.03 -9.38
CA GLY A 24 -7.49 -13.63 -8.55
C GLY A 24 -8.11 -12.65 -7.55
N MET A 25 -8.09 -11.35 -7.83
CA MET A 25 -8.66 -10.29 -7.01
C MET A 25 -10.17 -10.18 -7.23
N ARG A 26 -10.93 -11.11 -6.63
CA ARG A 26 -12.36 -11.31 -6.92
C ARG A 26 -13.26 -10.20 -6.35
N SER A 27 -12.80 -9.50 -5.33
CA SER A 27 -13.51 -8.39 -4.67
C SER A 27 -13.02 -7.02 -5.16
N THR A 28 -12.30 -6.98 -6.29
CA THR A 28 -11.71 -5.74 -6.81
C THR A 28 -12.35 -5.33 -8.12
N ARG A 29 -12.73 -4.06 -8.19
CA ARG A 29 -13.23 -3.41 -9.40
C ARG A 29 -12.69 -2.00 -9.50
N PHE A 30 -12.14 -1.67 -10.66
CA PHE A 30 -11.70 -0.32 -11.00
C PHE A 30 -12.70 0.33 -11.96
N SER A 31 -13.13 1.54 -11.64
CA SER A 31 -14.02 2.38 -12.44
C SER A 31 -13.32 3.62 -12.98
N ASP A 32 -12.16 3.96 -12.39
CA ASP A 32 -11.29 5.02 -12.90
C ASP A 32 -9.80 4.64 -12.81
N SER A 33 -8.96 5.41 -13.51
CA SER A 33 -7.52 5.15 -13.59
C SER A 33 -6.68 5.96 -12.61
N SER A 34 -7.30 6.85 -11.83
CA SER A 34 -6.59 7.79 -10.94
C SER A 34 -6.75 7.45 -9.45
N GLY A 35 -7.76 6.66 -9.09
CA GLY A 35 -8.10 6.35 -7.71
C GLY A 35 -8.93 7.45 -7.03
N LEU A 36 -9.57 8.33 -7.80
CA LEU A 36 -10.40 9.42 -7.29
C LEU A 36 -11.90 9.08 -7.26
N SER A 37 -12.30 8.00 -7.92
CA SER A 37 -13.69 7.53 -7.87
C SER A 37 -13.93 6.66 -6.64
N ASP A 38 -15.01 6.91 -5.93
CA ASP A 38 -15.55 6.10 -4.83
C ASP A 38 -16.04 4.71 -5.30
N SER A 39 -16.28 4.58 -6.61
CA SER A 39 -16.66 3.32 -7.24
C SER A 39 -15.48 2.36 -7.49
N ASN A 40 -14.25 2.74 -7.13
CA ASN A 40 -13.14 1.80 -7.04
C ASN A 40 -13.26 1.01 -5.73
N ILE A 41 -13.38 -0.30 -5.85
CA ILE A 41 -13.59 -1.20 -4.71
C ILE A 41 -12.48 -2.23 -4.68
N SER A 42 -12.00 -2.57 -3.49
CA SER A 42 -11.09 -3.68 -3.25
C SER A 42 -11.27 -4.22 -1.84
N SER A 43 -10.67 -5.37 -1.57
CA SER A 43 -10.55 -5.93 -0.22
C SER A 43 -9.09 -5.98 0.22
N VAL A 44 -8.85 -6.11 1.52
CA VAL A 44 -7.50 -6.29 2.07
C VAL A 44 -6.82 -7.50 1.41
N MET A 45 -7.53 -8.64 1.29
CA MET A 45 -7.00 -9.85 0.67
C MET A 45 -6.59 -9.67 -0.79
N ASP A 46 -7.36 -8.91 -1.54
CA ASP A 46 -7.01 -8.63 -2.93
C ASP A 46 -5.81 -7.69 -3.04
N LEU A 47 -5.71 -6.72 -2.12
CA LEU A 47 -4.53 -5.84 -2.05
C LEU A 47 -3.28 -6.59 -1.62
N VAL A 48 -3.39 -7.64 -0.81
CA VAL A 48 -2.28 -8.57 -0.52
C VAL A 48 -1.77 -9.23 -1.80
N LYS A 49 -2.66 -9.75 -2.66
CA LYS A 49 -2.28 -10.35 -3.94
C LYS A 49 -1.58 -9.35 -4.84
N LEU A 50 -2.10 -8.12 -4.90
CA LEU A 50 -1.49 -7.03 -5.66
C LEU A 50 -0.11 -6.66 -5.11
N ALA A 51 0.04 -6.55 -3.80
CA ALA A 51 1.31 -6.26 -3.14
C ALA A 51 2.35 -7.35 -3.43
N LYS A 52 1.98 -8.62 -3.29
CA LYS A 52 2.85 -9.76 -3.65
C LYS A 52 3.30 -9.71 -5.11
N TYR A 53 2.40 -9.45 -6.03
CA TYR A 53 2.73 -9.28 -7.45
C TYR A 53 3.70 -8.11 -7.67
N SER A 54 3.48 -7.00 -6.98
CA SER A 54 4.27 -5.77 -7.11
C SER A 54 5.70 -5.93 -6.58
N LEU A 55 5.95 -6.83 -5.63
CA LEU A 55 7.28 -7.13 -5.11
C LEU A 55 8.25 -7.61 -6.20
N ASN A 56 7.74 -8.24 -7.25
CA ASN A 56 8.52 -8.72 -8.39
C ASN A 56 8.72 -7.64 -9.49
N LYS A 57 8.30 -6.40 -9.24
CA LYS A 57 8.39 -5.29 -10.20
C LYS A 57 9.39 -4.24 -9.71
N ALA A 58 10.64 -4.36 -10.18
CA ALA A 58 11.73 -3.47 -9.76
C ALA A 58 11.39 -1.98 -9.91
N GLN A 59 10.73 -1.58 -11.00
CA GLN A 59 10.30 -0.21 -11.22
C GLN A 59 9.33 0.30 -10.13
N ILE A 60 8.34 -0.53 -9.73
CA ILE A 60 7.40 -0.15 -8.67
C ILE A 60 8.15 0.02 -7.36
N LYS A 61 9.01 -0.95 -7.00
CA LYS A 61 9.81 -0.90 -5.78
C LYS A 61 10.66 0.37 -5.72
N ASN A 62 11.43 0.64 -6.78
CA ASN A 62 12.36 1.76 -6.80
C ASN A 62 11.62 3.10 -6.71
N ILE A 63 10.51 3.28 -7.46
CA ILE A 63 9.78 4.55 -7.48
C ILE A 63 8.94 4.74 -6.21
N SER A 64 8.22 3.71 -5.74
CA SER A 64 7.32 3.87 -4.61
C SER A 64 8.04 4.19 -3.30
N ASN A 65 9.31 3.82 -3.19
CA ASN A 65 10.09 3.97 -1.96
C ASN A 65 11.06 5.16 -1.98
N MET A 66 11.03 6.00 -3.01
CA MET A 66 11.80 7.25 -3.02
C MET A 66 11.23 8.22 -1.97
N PRO A 67 12.03 8.72 -1.01
CA PRO A 67 11.57 9.73 -0.04
C PRO A 67 11.14 11.03 -0.71
N SER A 68 11.85 11.42 -1.76
CA SER A 68 11.58 12.59 -2.58
C SER A 68 12.23 12.46 -3.97
N ALA A 69 11.78 13.26 -4.92
CA ALA A 69 12.38 13.34 -6.24
C ALA A 69 12.14 14.70 -6.89
N PHE A 70 13.00 15.08 -7.84
CA PHE A 70 12.69 16.12 -8.80
C PHE A 70 12.09 15.48 -10.06
N ILE A 71 10.95 15.98 -10.50
CA ILE A 71 10.30 15.55 -11.73
C ILE A 71 10.23 16.70 -12.72
N GLN A 72 10.39 16.39 -14.00
CA GLN A 72 10.19 17.36 -15.07
C GLN A 72 8.72 17.36 -15.48
N ALA A 73 8.04 18.49 -15.30
CA ALA A 73 6.64 18.66 -15.63
C ALA A 73 6.43 20.01 -16.33
N GLY A 74 5.95 19.98 -17.57
CA GLY A 74 5.69 21.20 -18.35
C GLY A 74 6.92 22.12 -18.53
N GLY A 75 8.11 21.53 -18.71
CA GLY A 75 9.36 22.27 -18.86
C GLY A 75 9.93 22.84 -17.56
N ARG A 76 9.35 22.50 -16.42
CA ARG A 76 9.81 22.93 -15.08
C ARG A 76 10.24 21.74 -14.24
N SER A 77 11.26 21.92 -13.42
CA SER A 77 11.64 20.96 -12.39
C SER A 77 10.79 21.18 -11.15
N VAL A 78 10.05 20.13 -10.74
CA VAL A 78 9.16 20.17 -9.57
C VAL A 78 9.67 19.19 -8.53
N PHE A 79 9.94 19.70 -7.33
CA PHE A 79 10.29 18.85 -6.20
C PHE A 79 9.04 18.20 -5.59
N VAL A 80 9.04 16.89 -5.49
CA VAL A 80 7.93 16.11 -4.91
C VAL A 80 8.45 15.28 -3.73
N LYS A 81 7.64 15.16 -2.69
CA LYS A 81 7.91 14.31 -1.53
C LYS A 81 6.99 13.11 -1.53
N ASN A 82 7.48 11.97 -1.06
CA ASN A 82 6.60 10.81 -0.84
C ASN A 82 5.48 11.18 0.13
N THR A 83 4.27 10.76 -0.18
CA THR A 83 3.10 11.02 0.69
C THR A 83 3.12 10.20 1.97
N ASN A 84 3.89 9.10 2.01
CA ASN A 84 4.05 8.27 3.19
C ASN A 84 5.19 8.78 4.07
N LYS A 85 4.87 9.17 5.32
CA LYS A 85 5.83 9.63 6.31
C LYS A 85 6.86 8.55 6.66
N LEU A 86 6.46 7.28 6.74
CA LEU A 86 7.35 6.16 7.07
C LEU A 86 8.49 5.99 6.04
N VAL A 87 8.21 6.30 4.76
CA VAL A 87 9.23 6.30 3.70
C VAL A 87 10.13 7.53 3.80
N ARG A 88 9.56 8.70 4.09
CA ARG A 88 10.37 9.94 4.20
C ARG A 88 11.33 9.93 5.38
N GLU A 89 10.96 9.26 6.47
CA GLU A 89 11.79 9.15 7.68
C GLU A 89 12.79 7.99 7.62
N GLU A 90 12.74 7.18 6.56
CA GLU A 90 13.65 6.06 6.31
C GLU A 90 13.80 5.08 7.50
N VAL A 91 12.74 4.98 8.31
CA VAL A 91 12.73 4.13 9.52
C VAL A 91 12.68 2.64 9.16
N PHE A 92 12.12 2.32 7.99
CA PHE A 92 11.92 0.96 7.52
C PHE A 92 12.52 0.77 6.13
N ASP A 93 13.04 -0.42 5.85
CA ASP A 93 13.45 -0.84 4.51
C ASP A 93 12.21 -1.18 3.65
N ALA A 94 11.53 -0.13 3.19
CA ALA A 94 10.31 -0.26 2.44
C ALA A 94 10.55 -0.98 1.10
N ALA A 95 9.79 -2.03 0.84
CA ALA A 95 9.80 -2.77 -0.42
C ALA A 95 8.69 -2.29 -1.38
N ILE A 96 7.48 -2.04 -0.86
CA ILE A 96 6.35 -1.47 -1.60
C ILE A 96 5.64 -0.47 -0.70
N ASN A 97 5.23 0.64 -1.27
CA ASN A 97 4.50 1.67 -0.56
C ASN A 97 3.47 2.33 -1.48
N LYS A 98 2.23 2.42 -1.02
CA LYS A 98 1.19 3.23 -1.68
C LYS A 98 0.18 3.74 -0.68
N THR A 99 0.03 5.06 -0.63
CA THR A 99 -1.03 5.74 0.12
C THR A 99 -2.22 6.03 -0.78
N GLY A 100 -3.39 6.16 -0.21
CA GLY A 100 -4.60 6.63 -0.87
C GLY A 100 -5.44 7.48 0.09
N TYR A 101 -6.15 8.45 -0.43
CA TYR A 101 -7.14 9.23 0.30
C TYR A 101 -8.18 9.79 -0.66
N ILE A 102 -9.42 9.53 -0.37
CA ILE A 102 -10.59 10.29 -0.80
C ILE A 102 -11.51 10.39 0.41
N ARG A 103 -12.43 11.33 0.41
CA ARG A 103 -13.33 11.56 1.55
C ARG A 103 -14.13 10.30 1.92
N GLU A 104 -14.58 9.58 0.91
CA GLU A 104 -15.44 8.40 1.02
C GLU A 104 -14.72 7.18 1.57
N SER A 105 -13.45 7.00 1.23
CA SER A 105 -12.65 5.84 1.64
C SER A 105 -11.68 6.11 2.79
N GLY A 106 -11.60 7.35 3.28
CA GLY A 106 -10.63 7.71 4.31
C GLY A 106 -9.16 7.54 3.89
N TYR A 107 -8.28 7.45 4.87
CA TYR A 107 -6.84 7.29 4.64
C TYR A 107 -6.47 5.82 4.54
N ASN A 108 -5.84 5.44 3.43
CA ASN A 108 -5.48 4.08 3.10
C ASN A 108 -3.97 3.92 2.92
N LEU A 109 -3.45 2.73 3.21
CA LEU A 109 -2.04 2.40 3.03
C LEU A 109 -1.87 0.92 2.70
N VAL A 110 -1.04 0.66 1.70
CA VAL A 110 -0.35 -0.61 1.50
C VAL A 110 1.12 -0.35 1.77
N PHE A 111 1.69 -1.01 2.75
CA PHE A 111 3.11 -0.89 3.08
C PHE A 111 3.73 -2.27 3.26
N VAL A 112 4.75 -2.55 2.50
CA VAL A 112 5.52 -3.80 2.59
C VAL A 112 6.96 -3.46 2.91
N ASN A 113 7.48 -4.09 3.93
CA ASN A 113 8.84 -3.90 4.45
C ASN A 113 9.63 -5.20 4.34
N LYS A 114 10.93 -5.11 4.11
CA LYS A 114 11.85 -6.22 4.35
C LYS A 114 12.35 -6.14 5.77
N ASN A 115 12.14 -7.22 6.51
CA ASN A 115 12.64 -7.35 7.86
C ASN A 115 14.18 -7.44 7.82
N PRO A 116 14.91 -6.48 8.41
CA PRO A 116 16.36 -6.48 8.37
C PRO A 116 16.99 -7.63 9.20
N CYS A 117 16.23 -8.22 10.15
CA CYS A 117 16.73 -9.25 11.04
C CYS A 117 16.72 -10.66 10.42
N ASN A 118 15.67 -11.01 9.69
CA ASN A 118 15.51 -12.35 9.11
C ASN A 118 15.23 -12.34 7.61
N ARG A 119 15.21 -11.16 6.99
CA ARG A 119 14.90 -10.92 5.58
C ARG A 119 13.48 -11.33 5.15
N ALA A 120 12.61 -11.72 6.08
CA ALA A 120 11.21 -11.96 5.81
C ALA A 120 10.54 -10.70 5.27
N THR A 121 9.51 -10.89 4.47
CA THR A 121 8.69 -9.78 3.96
C THR A 121 7.47 -9.63 4.85
N ILE A 122 7.29 -8.45 5.44
CA ILE A 122 6.15 -8.11 6.27
C ILE A 122 5.38 -6.99 5.58
N GLY A 123 4.06 -7.17 5.43
CA GLY A 123 3.19 -6.15 4.87
C GLY A 123 2.09 -5.74 5.85
N VAL A 124 1.77 -4.46 5.87
CA VAL A 124 0.60 -3.92 6.56
C VAL A 124 -0.29 -3.25 5.53
N ILE A 125 -1.54 -3.68 5.46
CA ILE A 125 -2.58 -3.04 4.66
C ILE A 125 -3.61 -2.48 5.63
N SER A 126 -3.77 -1.16 5.61
CA SER A 126 -4.69 -0.43 6.48
C SER A 126 -5.61 0.43 5.64
N LEU A 127 -6.90 0.19 5.75
CA LEU A 127 -7.94 0.85 4.96
C LEU A 127 -8.88 1.65 5.87
N ASN A 128 -9.48 2.68 5.29
CA ASN A 128 -10.51 3.50 5.91
C ASN A 128 -10.13 4.11 7.27
N ASN A 129 -8.91 4.58 7.41
CA ASN A 129 -8.50 5.25 8.65
C ASN A 129 -9.04 6.69 8.69
N HIS A 130 -9.41 7.15 9.88
CA HIS A 130 -9.96 8.50 10.08
C HIS A 130 -8.92 9.63 9.90
N SER A 131 -7.63 9.33 10.03
CA SER A 131 -6.58 10.32 9.83
C SER A 131 -5.29 9.72 9.27
N SER A 132 -4.47 10.56 8.63
CA SER A 132 -3.14 10.16 8.16
C SER A 132 -2.20 9.85 9.33
N ALA A 133 -2.37 10.52 10.47
CA ALA A 133 -1.58 10.29 11.68
C ALA A 133 -1.90 8.91 12.27
N PHE A 134 -3.19 8.59 12.41
CA PHE A 134 -3.62 7.26 12.89
C PHE A 134 -3.08 6.15 11.99
N ARG A 135 -3.32 6.23 10.67
CA ARG A 135 -2.81 5.29 9.69
C ARG A 135 -1.29 5.06 9.83
N THR A 136 -0.52 6.14 9.98
CA THR A 136 0.94 6.08 10.10
C THR A 136 1.37 5.41 11.40
N ASN A 137 0.81 5.82 12.53
CA ASN A 137 1.15 5.28 13.86
C ASN A 137 0.72 3.83 13.98
N PHE A 138 -0.48 3.50 13.48
CA PHE A 138 -0.97 2.13 13.43
C PHE A 138 -0.02 1.22 12.63
N THR A 139 0.33 1.61 11.40
CA THR A 139 1.24 0.84 10.54
C THR A 139 2.61 0.68 11.21
N LYS A 140 3.14 1.77 11.80
CA LYS A 140 4.39 1.73 12.55
C LYS A 140 4.33 0.73 13.70
N GLY A 141 3.29 0.80 14.54
CA GLY A 141 3.10 -0.11 15.68
C GLY A 141 3.03 -1.58 15.25
N LYS A 142 2.31 -1.90 14.17
CA LYS A 142 2.25 -3.27 13.65
C LYS A 142 3.60 -3.74 13.08
N LEU A 143 4.34 -2.90 12.38
CA LEU A 143 5.68 -3.23 11.90
C LEU A 143 6.67 -3.40 13.05
N GLU A 144 6.54 -2.63 14.12
CA GLU A 144 7.35 -2.77 15.33
C GLU A 144 7.02 -4.05 16.10
N GLN A 145 5.75 -4.41 16.16
CA GLN A 145 5.28 -5.61 16.84
C GLN A 145 5.75 -6.90 16.14
N TYR A 146 5.74 -6.93 14.82
CA TYR A 146 5.99 -8.14 14.03
C TYR A 146 7.24 -8.06 13.15
N GLY A 147 7.89 -6.91 13.08
CA GLY A 147 9.09 -6.67 12.34
C GLY A 147 10.26 -6.32 13.24
N CYS A 148 11.42 -6.25 12.63
CA CYS A 148 12.61 -5.72 13.25
C CYS A 148 12.77 -4.27 12.82
N ILE A 149 12.84 -3.35 13.78
CA ILE A 149 13.39 -2.02 13.51
C ILE A 149 14.90 -2.16 13.47
N ALA A 150 15.57 -1.45 12.58
CA ALA A 150 17.03 -1.47 12.49
C ALA A 150 17.66 -1.36 13.90
N GLY A 151 18.33 -2.42 14.34
CA GLY A 151 19.01 -2.51 15.64
C GLY A 151 18.22 -3.11 16.80
N ARG A 152 16.97 -3.53 16.64
CA ARG A 152 16.21 -4.27 17.67
C ARG A 152 15.66 -5.57 17.12
N SER A 153 16.19 -6.70 17.60
CA SER A 153 15.59 -8.01 17.35
C SER A 153 14.29 -8.12 18.13
N MET A 154 13.17 -8.13 17.44
CA MET A 154 11.90 -8.53 18.01
C MET A 154 11.68 -10.02 17.73
N HIS A 155 11.21 -10.74 18.73
CA HIS A 155 11.10 -12.22 18.76
C HIS A 155 10.47 -12.80 17.50
N ASN A 156 11.00 -13.94 17.08
CA ASN A 156 10.50 -14.75 15.96
C ASN A 156 9.01 -15.07 16.16
N PHE A 157 8.16 -14.37 15.47
CA PHE A 157 6.79 -14.77 15.26
C PHE A 157 6.67 -15.23 13.81
N THR A 158 6.63 -16.53 13.61
CA THR A 158 6.11 -17.12 12.37
C THR A 158 4.59 -17.09 12.49
N VAL A 159 3.95 -16.17 11.78
CA VAL A 159 2.51 -16.22 11.60
C VAL A 159 2.28 -16.97 10.30
N ASP A 160 1.95 -18.26 10.38
CA ASP A 160 1.65 -19.10 9.22
C ASP A 160 0.28 -18.79 8.59
N GLU A 161 -0.55 -17.99 9.26
CA GLU A 161 -1.86 -17.58 8.78
C GLU A 161 -2.08 -16.06 8.92
N ALA A 162 -2.84 -15.52 7.98
CA ALA A 162 -3.27 -14.13 8.01
C ALA A 162 -4.20 -13.92 9.22
N GLN A 163 -3.79 -13.11 10.18
CA GLN A 163 -4.67 -12.67 11.25
C GLN A 163 -5.48 -11.45 10.77
N TYR A 164 -6.78 -11.54 10.96
CA TYR A 164 -7.71 -10.44 10.72
C TYR A 164 -8.02 -9.80 12.07
N GLU A 165 -7.80 -8.51 12.18
CA GLU A 165 -8.39 -7.73 13.25
C GLU A 165 -9.53 -6.90 12.64
N GLU A 166 -10.76 -7.20 13.00
CA GLU A 166 -11.90 -6.34 12.74
C GLU A 166 -11.96 -5.30 13.85
N GLY A 167 -11.77 -4.04 13.48
CA GLY A 167 -11.94 -2.92 14.39
C GLY A 167 -13.15 -2.12 13.98
N TYR A 168 -14.07 -1.91 14.90
CA TYR A 168 -15.17 -0.98 14.74
C TYR A 168 -14.74 0.37 15.32
N ASP A 169 -14.96 1.47 14.60
CA ASP A 169 -14.91 2.79 15.20
C ASP A 169 -16.26 3.15 15.82
N GLU A 170 -16.34 4.25 16.60
CA GLU A 170 -17.57 4.71 17.20
C GLU A 170 -18.67 5.05 16.18
N ALA A 171 -18.32 5.18 14.90
CA ALA A 171 -19.26 5.40 13.80
C ALA A 171 -19.69 4.11 13.10
N GLY A 172 -19.24 2.92 13.57
CA GLY A 172 -19.63 1.61 13.03
C GLY A 172 -19.00 1.26 11.69
N MET A 173 -17.87 1.88 11.33
CA MET A 173 -17.14 1.54 10.12
C MET A 173 -16.12 0.43 10.37
N ASP A 174 -16.27 -0.68 9.64
CA ASP A 174 -15.36 -1.82 9.70
C ASP A 174 -13.96 -1.45 9.20
N ARG A 175 -12.95 -1.74 10.01
CA ARG A 175 -11.55 -1.59 9.63
C ARG A 175 -10.94 -2.98 9.53
N LEU A 176 -10.68 -3.40 8.30
CA LEU A 176 -9.94 -4.63 8.04
C LEU A 176 -8.45 -4.35 8.01
N ILE A 177 -7.73 -5.03 8.88
CA ILE A 177 -6.27 -4.94 8.98
C ILE A 177 -5.71 -6.33 8.76
N GLN A 178 -4.78 -6.45 7.81
CA GLN A 178 -4.15 -7.72 7.52
C GLN A 178 -2.62 -7.63 7.53
N GLN A 179 -2.01 -8.61 8.15
CA GLN A 179 -0.59 -8.90 8.01
C GLN A 179 -0.35 -9.92 6.89
N VAL A 180 0.69 -9.67 6.12
CA VAL A 180 1.20 -10.60 5.12
C VAL A 180 2.57 -11.08 5.59
N GLY A 181 2.61 -12.29 6.14
CA GLY A 181 3.83 -13.06 6.26
C GLY A 181 4.11 -13.76 4.92
N GLY A 182 5.29 -13.64 4.37
CA GLY A 182 5.70 -14.32 3.16
C GLY A 182 7.05 -14.99 3.34
#